data_bddf08ffaf5d3f49012cdf60ea3a1f43
#
_entry.id   bddf08ffaf5d3f49012cdf60ea3a1f43
#
_cell.length_a   1.000
_cell.length_b   1.000
_cell.length_c   1.000
_cell.angle_alpha   90.00
_cell.angle_beta   90.00
_cell.angle_gamma   90.00
#
_symmetry.space_group_name_H-M   'P 1'
#
loop_
_entity.id
_entity.type
_entity.pdbx_description
1 polymer ?
#
loop_
_entity_poly.entity_id
_entity_poly.type
_entity_poly.pdbx_seq_one_letter_code
_entity_poly.pdbx_strand_id
1 'polypeptide(L)'
;MQAECGGQRKPCGEPSEVYEVELKFPLARVAPVEASLDRLAARFGPQLVQADRYFAHPGRDFAKTDEALRLRRAGESLAITWKGPRLGQGAKTRREIELPLAALTAEAGAVPTLEAWTTLLEALGFRRVWDVVKCRRPARVVWQGREVEVAIDTVTGLGDFLELEIVASAEEIPPALSCLQSLAAELGCGPPERRSYLEMLLAARQPE
;
A
#
# COMPACT_ATOMS: atom_id res chain seq x y z
N MET A 1 -33.79 -45.11 19.25
CA MET A 1 -32.45 -44.74 19.75
C MET A 1 -31.84 -43.79 18.72
N GLN A 2 -32.11 -42.49 18.90
CA GLN A 2 -31.70 -41.43 18.02
C GLN A 2 -30.38 -40.86 18.53
N ALA A 3 -29.34 -40.88 17.72
CA ALA A 3 -28.07 -40.25 17.99
C ALA A 3 -28.07 -38.84 17.39
N GLU A 4 -28.19 -37.84 18.26
CA GLU A 4 -28.01 -36.43 17.90
C GLU A 4 -26.51 -36.16 17.71
N CYS A 5 -26.11 -35.87 16.48
CA CYS A 5 -24.78 -35.41 16.15
C CYS A 5 -24.78 -33.87 16.06
N GLY A 6 -24.80 -33.24 17.24
CA GLY A 6 -24.69 -31.78 17.38
C GLY A 6 -23.26 -31.30 17.30
N GLY A 7 -22.66 -31.32 16.12
CA GLY A 7 -21.39 -30.64 15.84
C GLY A 7 -21.61 -29.14 15.62
N GLN A 8 -21.52 -28.34 16.68
CA GLN A 8 -21.43 -26.89 16.56
C GLN A 8 -20.11 -26.53 15.84
N ARG A 9 -20.21 -26.14 14.57
CA ARG A 9 -19.10 -25.46 13.88
C ARG A 9 -18.90 -24.13 14.60
N LYS A 10 -17.73 -23.95 15.23
CA LYS A 10 -17.29 -22.62 15.68
C LYS A 10 -17.38 -21.66 14.49
N PRO A 11 -17.94 -20.46 14.65
CA PRO A 11 -17.88 -19.45 13.60
C PRO A 11 -16.41 -19.20 13.28
N CYS A 12 -16.10 -19.16 11.99
CA CYS A 12 -14.79 -18.72 11.50
C CYS A 12 -14.54 -17.34 12.13
N GLY A 13 -13.47 -17.19 12.93
CA GLY A 13 -13.18 -15.95 13.63
C GLY A 13 -13.19 -14.79 12.63
N GLU A 14 -13.77 -13.66 13.02
CA GLU A 14 -13.68 -12.44 12.24
C GLU A 14 -12.20 -12.20 11.92
N PRO A 15 -11.84 -11.88 10.67
CA PRO A 15 -10.46 -11.59 10.34
C PRO A 15 -10.00 -10.46 11.27
N SER A 16 -8.94 -10.71 12.05
CA SER A 16 -8.35 -9.69 12.91
C SER A 16 -8.06 -8.45 12.05
N GLU A 17 -8.62 -7.30 12.43
CA GLU A 17 -8.36 -6.06 11.70
C GLU A 17 -6.87 -5.76 11.80
N VAL A 18 -6.21 -5.74 10.64
CA VAL A 18 -4.81 -5.35 10.51
C VAL A 18 -4.72 -3.99 9.85
N TYR A 19 -3.72 -3.24 10.26
CA TYR A 19 -3.47 -1.88 9.80
C TYR A 19 -2.06 -1.79 9.22
N GLU A 20 -1.93 -1.11 8.10
CA GLU A 20 -0.65 -0.68 7.60
C GLU A 20 -0.21 0.59 8.33
N VAL A 21 0.94 0.55 8.98
CA VAL A 21 1.61 1.71 9.60
C VAL A 21 2.75 2.09 8.68
N GLU A 22 2.61 3.20 7.96
CA GLU A 22 3.56 3.65 6.93
C GLU A 22 4.16 5.01 7.29
N LEU A 23 5.46 5.15 7.10
CA LEU A 23 6.17 6.43 7.00
C LEU A 23 6.79 6.56 5.62
N LYS A 24 6.63 7.73 4.99
CA LYS A 24 7.18 8.05 3.68
C LYS A 24 8.06 9.28 3.75
N PHE A 25 9.21 9.24 3.04
CA PHE A 25 10.20 10.31 3.04
C PHE A 25 10.63 10.63 1.61
N PRO A 26 10.66 11.91 1.20
CA PRO A 26 11.30 12.30 -0.05
C PRO A 26 12.81 12.09 0.04
N LEU A 27 13.41 11.61 -1.04
CA LEU A 27 14.86 11.37 -1.12
C LEU A 27 15.48 12.34 -2.13
N ALA A 28 16.47 13.11 -1.69
CA ALA A 28 17.30 13.89 -2.61
C ALA A 28 18.27 13.00 -3.39
N ARG A 29 18.71 11.87 -2.78
CA ARG A 29 19.58 10.86 -3.37
C ARG A 29 19.24 9.49 -2.78
N VAL A 30 19.18 8.48 -3.63
CA VAL A 30 18.88 7.09 -3.25
C VAL A 30 20.10 6.38 -2.65
N ALA A 31 21.30 6.57 -3.23
CA ALA A 31 22.49 5.82 -2.87
C ALA A 31 22.89 5.83 -1.37
N PRO A 32 22.77 6.95 -0.60
CA PRO A 32 23.05 6.92 0.82
C PRO A 32 22.13 6.01 1.62
N VAL A 33 20.85 5.96 1.25
CA VAL A 33 19.84 5.12 1.92
C VAL A 33 20.11 3.65 1.59
N GLU A 34 20.40 3.31 0.33
CA GLU A 34 20.78 1.95 -0.07
C GLU A 34 22.02 1.47 0.69
N ALA A 35 23.07 2.30 0.77
CA ALA A 35 24.28 1.94 1.53
C ALA A 35 23.99 1.75 3.04
N SER A 36 23.03 2.48 3.61
CA SER A 36 22.62 2.27 5.00
C SER A 36 21.82 0.98 5.16
N LEU A 37 20.90 0.69 4.25
CA LEU A 37 20.14 -0.55 4.24
C LEU A 37 21.06 -1.78 4.05
N ASP A 38 22.09 -1.69 3.21
CA ASP A 38 23.10 -2.75 3.06
C ASP A 38 23.86 -3.01 4.37
N ARG A 39 24.24 -1.95 5.11
CA ARG A 39 24.88 -2.10 6.43
C ARG A 39 23.96 -2.76 7.47
N LEU A 40 22.65 -2.57 7.33
CA LEU A 40 21.63 -3.20 8.17
C LEU A 40 21.25 -4.61 7.66
N ALA A 41 21.98 -5.14 6.68
CA ALA A 41 21.72 -6.44 6.06
C ALA A 41 20.28 -6.58 5.51
N ALA A 42 19.74 -5.51 4.95
CA ALA A 42 18.44 -5.53 4.29
C ALA A 42 18.47 -6.47 3.08
N ARG A 43 17.38 -7.23 2.91
CA ARG A 43 17.21 -8.16 1.78
C ARG A 43 16.43 -7.48 0.68
N PHE A 44 17.09 -7.07 -0.38
CA PHE A 44 16.46 -6.47 -1.54
C PHE A 44 15.77 -7.51 -2.42
N GLY A 45 14.56 -7.17 -2.89
CA GLY A 45 13.86 -7.89 -3.93
C GLY A 45 14.12 -7.29 -5.32
N PRO A 46 13.55 -7.91 -6.37
CA PRO A 46 13.66 -7.39 -7.73
C PRO A 46 12.94 -6.04 -7.86
N GLN A 47 13.49 -5.18 -8.71
CA GLN A 47 12.87 -3.92 -9.06
C GLN A 47 11.64 -4.16 -9.95
N LEU A 48 10.53 -3.50 -9.65
CA LEU A 48 9.26 -3.69 -10.33
C LEU A 48 8.66 -2.34 -10.76
N VAL A 49 8.17 -2.28 -11.99
CA VAL A 49 7.32 -1.17 -12.42
C VAL A 49 5.89 -1.43 -11.93
N GLN A 50 5.35 -0.47 -11.22
CA GLN A 50 3.97 -0.48 -10.73
C GLN A 50 3.19 0.68 -11.37
N ALA A 51 1.98 0.36 -11.84
CA ALA A 51 1.02 1.34 -12.32
C ALA A 51 -0.26 1.22 -11.50
N ASP A 52 -0.60 2.28 -10.76
CA ASP A 52 -1.77 2.38 -9.90
C ASP A 52 -2.79 3.28 -10.57
N ARG A 53 -3.95 2.75 -10.97
CA ARG A 53 -5.07 3.51 -11.51
C ARG A 53 -6.08 3.78 -10.41
N TYR A 54 -6.30 5.04 -10.09
CA TYR A 54 -7.19 5.47 -9.02
C TYR A 54 -8.57 5.83 -9.55
N PHE A 55 -9.59 5.57 -8.72
CA PHE A 55 -11.01 5.79 -9.05
C PHE A 55 -11.72 6.62 -7.99
N ALA A 56 -12.63 7.49 -8.46
CA ALA A 56 -13.60 8.18 -7.61
C ALA A 56 -14.89 7.35 -7.53
N HIS A 57 -15.47 7.27 -6.34
CA HIS A 57 -16.71 6.56 -6.08
C HIS A 57 -17.92 7.36 -6.58
N PRO A 58 -18.97 6.74 -7.17
CA PRO A 58 -20.13 7.46 -7.73
C PRO A 58 -20.99 8.17 -6.67
N GLY A 59 -21.06 7.64 -5.46
CA GLY A 59 -21.93 8.16 -4.38
C GLY A 59 -21.19 8.68 -3.15
N ARG A 60 -19.85 8.65 -3.11
CA ARG A 60 -19.02 9.14 -2.00
C ARG A 60 -17.85 9.97 -2.53
N ASP A 61 -17.56 11.07 -1.87
CA ASP A 61 -16.38 11.89 -2.17
C ASP A 61 -15.17 11.34 -1.40
N PHE A 62 -14.39 10.49 -2.04
CA PHE A 62 -13.21 9.86 -1.44
C PHE A 62 -12.13 10.86 -0.99
N ALA A 63 -12.07 12.05 -1.61
CA ALA A 63 -11.16 13.09 -1.16
C ALA A 63 -11.60 13.66 0.20
N LYS A 64 -12.90 13.75 0.47
CA LYS A 64 -13.44 14.22 1.76
C LYS A 64 -13.44 13.13 2.83
N THR A 65 -13.65 11.88 2.44
CA THR A 65 -13.68 10.75 3.39
C THR A 65 -12.31 10.14 3.63
N ASP A 66 -11.25 10.66 2.97
CA ASP A 66 -9.88 10.15 3.05
C ASP A 66 -9.76 8.66 2.66
N GLU A 67 -10.57 8.24 1.70
CA GLU A 67 -10.57 6.90 1.14
C GLU A 67 -9.86 6.89 -0.22
N ALA A 68 -9.43 5.71 -0.66
CA ALA A 68 -8.94 5.51 -2.01
C ALA A 68 -9.32 4.12 -2.55
N LEU A 69 -9.63 4.05 -3.84
CA LEU A 69 -9.75 2.80 -4.59
C LEU A 69 -8.77 2.82 -5.75
N ARG A 70 -7.97 1.76 -5.88
CA ARG A 70 -7.03 1.61 -7.00
C ARG A 70 -7.05 0.21 -7.59
N LEU A 71 -6.77 0.13 -8.87
CA LEU A 71 -6.25 -1.07 -9.53
C LEU A 71 -4.74 -0.92 -9.66
N ARG A 72 -3.97 -1.91 -9.19
CA ARG A 72 -2.51 -1.95 -9.30
C ARG A 72 -2.10 -3.04 -10.28
N ARG A 73 -1.29 -2.67 -11.26
CA ARG A 73 -0.53 -3.62 -12.07
C ARG A 73 0.94 -3.57 -11.64
N ALA A 74 1.52 -4.74 -11.35
CA ALA A 74 2.93 -4.91 -11.02
C ALA A 74 3.46 -6.10 -11.84
N GLY A 75 4.16 -5.83 -12.95
CA GLY A 75 4.48 -6.85 -13.94
C GLY A 75 3.20 -7.48 -14.51
N GLU A 76 3.06 -8.80 -14.32
CA GLU A 76 1.86 -9.57 -14.73
C GLU A 76 0.79 -9.63 -13.63
N SER A 77 1.10 -9.21 -12.41
CA SER A 77 0.15 -9.23 -11.30
C SER A 77 -0.80 -8.05 -11.39
N LEU A 78 -2.07 -8.30 -11.06
CA LEU A 78 -3.12 -7.30 -10.95
C LEU A 78 -3.83 -7.45 -9.61
N ALA A 79 -4.07 -6.34 -8.91
CA ALA A 79 -4.79 -6.30 -7.65
C ALA A 79 -5.75 -5.10 -7.61
N ILE A 80 -6.83 -5.23 -6.85
CA ILE A 80 -7.69 -4.13 -6.45
C ILE A 80 -7.47 -3.84 -4.97
N THR A 81 -7.28 -2.56 -4.62
CA THR A 81 -7.04 -2.14 -3.24
C THR A 81 -8.03 -1.04 -2.87
N TRP A 82 -8.77 -1.25 -1.80
CA TRP A 82 -9.47 -0.18 -1.10
C TRP A 82 -8.70 0.21 0.15
N LYS A 83 -8.49 1.51 0.32
CA LYS A 83 -7.83 2.11 1.48
C LYS A 83 -8.86 2.95 2.23
N GLY A 84 -9.05 2.64 3.51
CA GLY A 84 -9.91 3.38 4.41
C GLY A 84 -9.32 4.71 4.88
N PRO A 85 -10.08 5.50 5.66
CA PRO A 85 -9.60 6.74 6.26
C PRO A 85 -8.33 6.53 7.10
N ARG A 86 -7.46 7.53 7.12
CA ARG A 86 -6.27 7.52 7.98
C ARG A 86 -6.66 7.65 9.45
N LEU A 87 -6.04 6.83 10.31
CA LEU A 87 -6.22 6.85 11.74
C LEU A 87 -5.09 7.66 12.40
N GLY A 88 -5.44 8.71 13.14
CA GLY A 88 -4.47 9.49 13.93
C GLY A 88 -3.58 10.42 13.11
N GLN A 89 -2.56 11.01 13.78
CA GLN A 89 -1.74 12.08 13.21
C GLN A 89 -0.25 11.75 12.99
N GLY A 90 0.24 10.60 13.44
CA GLY A 90 1.69 10.29 13.45
C GLY A 90 2.22 9.61 12.19
N ALA A 91 1.47 8.67 11.64
CA ALA A 91 1.80 7.88 10.45
C ALA A 91 0.59 7.81 9.53
N LYS A 92 0.78 7.30 8.32
CA LYS A 92 -0.35 6.88 7.47
C LYS A 92 -0.82 5.51 7.94
N THR A 93 -1.55 5.48 9.03
CA THR A 93 -2.16 4.26 9.55
C THR A 93 -3.57 4.16 9.03
N ARG A 94 -3.90 3.08 8.33
CA ARG A 94 -5.25 2.84 7.81
C ARG A 94 -5.53 1.36 7.61
N ARG A 95 -6.81 1.01 7.60
CA ARG A 95 -7.25 -0.29 7.13
C ARG A 95 -7.13 -0.36 5.61
N GLU A 96 -6.54 -1.45 5.11
CA GLU A 96 -6.49 -1.74 3.69
C GLU A 96 -7.11 -3.10 3.40
N ILE A 97 -7.79 -3.19 2.26
CA ILE A 97 -8.30 -4.44 1.70
C ILE A 97 -7.72 -4.56 0.30
N GLU A 98 -6.77 -5.47 0.13
CA GLU A 98 -6.20 -5.78 -1.16
C GLU A 98 -6.57 -7.19 -1.60
N LEU A 99 -7.08 -7.32 -2.82
CA LEU A 99 -7.47 -8.59 -3.41
C LEU A 99 -6.72 -8.80 -4.73
N PRO A 100 -5.99 -9.92 -4.89
CA PRO A 100 -5.38 -10.26 -6.17
C PRO A 100 -6.46 -10.62 -7.17
N LEU A 101 -6.38 -10.05 -8.38
CA LEU A 101 -7.39 -10.26 -9.43
C LEU A 101 -6.98 -11.33 -10.45
N ALA A 102 -5.69 -11.61 -10.61
CA ALA A 102 -5.19 -12.57 -11.59
C ALA A 102 -5.40 -14.03 -11.17
N ALA A 103 -5.54 -14.33 -9.88
CA ALA A 103 -5.66 -15.70 -9.38
C ALA A 103 -7.02 -16.38 -9.69
N LEU A 104 -8.04 -15.61 -10.07
CA LEU A 104 -9.39 -16.13 -10.30
C LEU A 104 -9.61 -16.72 -11.71
N THR A 105 -8.61 -16.67 -12.58
CA THR A 105 -8.82 -16.93 -14.03
C THR A 105 -7.89 -17.97 -14.64
N ALA A 106 -7.01 -18.60 -13.85
CA ALA A 106 -6.06 -19.60 -14.37
C ALA A 106 -6.74 -20.79 -15.10
N GLU A 107 -8.01 -21.08 -14.78
CA GLU A 107 -8.77 -22.15 -15.43
C GLU A 107 -9.62 -21.67 -16.64
N ALA A 108 -9.82 -20.37 -16.82
CA ALA A 108 -10.70 -19.79 -17.84
C ALA A 108 -9.97 -19.30 -19.11
N GLY A 109 -8.66 -19.43 -19.20
CA GLY A 109 -7.88 -19.15 -20.42
C GLY A 109 -7.69 -17.67 -20.78
N ALA A 110 -8.30 -16.72 -20.04
CA ALA A 110 -8.10 -15.29 -20.24
C ALA A 110 -7.86 -14.59 -18.91
N VAL A 111 -6.66 -14.05 -18.69
CA VAL A 111 -6.36 -13.18 -17.54
C VAL A 111 -7.03 -11.83 -17.79
N PRO A 112 -7.95 -11.37 -16.92
CA PRO A 112 -8.55 -10.06 -17.09
C PRO A 112 -7.48 -8.97 -17.03
N THR A 113 -7.49 -8.10 -18.02
CA THR A 113 -6.55 -7.01 -18.13
C THR A 113 -6.93 -5.84 -17.20
N LEU A 114 -5.98 -4.94 -16.93
CA LEU A 114 -6.26 -3.68 -16.24
C LEU A 114 -7.42 -2.92 -16.91
N GLU A 115 -7.50 -2.95 -18.24
CA GLU A 115 -8.55 -2.27 -19.00
C GLU A 115 -9.92 -2.94 -18.82
N ALA A 116 -9.99 -4.28 -18.77
CA ALA A 116 -11.25 -4.99 -18.52
C ALA A 116 -11.83 -4.63 -17.14
N TRP A 117 -10.98 -4.60 -16.10
CA TRP A 117 -11.39 -4.16 -14.75
C TRP A 117 -11.74 -2.68 -14.70
N THR A 118 -11.03 -1.83 -15.45
CA THR A 118 -11.37 -0.41 -15.59
C THR A 118 -12.77 -0.25 -16.18
N THR A 119 -13.05 -0.94 -17.29
CA THR A 119 -14.36 -0.91 -17.94
C THR A 119 -15.48 -1.38 -17.01
N LEU A 120 -15.24 -2.44 -16.22
CA LEU A 120 -16.21 -2.89 -15.22
C LEU A 120 -16.49 -1.82 -14.17
N LEU A 121 -15.44 -1.23 -13.58
CA LEU A 121 -15.62 -0.18 -12.58
C LEU A 121 -16.34 1.05 -13.15
N GLU A 122 -16.02 1.45 -14.38
CA GLU A 122 -16.71 2.55 -15.06
C GLU A 122 -18.18 2.22 -15.34
N ALA A 123 -18.50 0.98 -15.74
CA ALA A 123 -19.89 0.53 -15.90
C ALA A 123 -20.66 0.52 -14.56
N LEU A 124 -19.97 0.35 -13.42
CA LEU A 124 -20.53 0.48 -12.07
C LEU A 124 -20.60 1.94 -11.59
N GLY A 125 -20.21 2.92 -12.42
CA GLY A 125 -20.30 4.34 -12.14
C GLY A 125 -19.06 4.94 -11.47
N PHE A 126 -18.01 4.18 -11.23
CA PHE A 126 -16.74 4.74 -10.78
C PHE A 126 -16.10 5.57 -11.90
N ARG A 127 -15.35 6.61 -11.55
CA ARG A 127 -14.66 7.46 -12.52
C ARG A 127 -13.17 7.41 -12.29
N ARG A 128 -12.40 7.19 -13.36
CA ARG A 128 -10.93 7.29 -13.32
C ARG A 128 -10.52 8.69 -12.87
N VAL A 129 -9.60 8.76 -11.91
CA VAL A 129 -9.03 10.01 -11.39
C VAL A 129 -7.66 10.24 -11.99
N TRP A 130 -6.73 9.30 -11.78
CA TRP A 130 -5.33 9.43 -12.18
C TRP A 130 -4.61 8.09 -12.21
N ASP A 131 -3.53 8.01 -12.98
CA ASP A 131 -2.58 6.90 -12.97
C ASP A 131 -1.28 7.35 -12.30
N VAL A 132 -0.86 6.67 -11.24
CA VAL A 132 0.45 6.83 -10.59
C VAL A 132 1.35 5.73 -11.10
N VAL A 133 2.46 6.10 -11.76
CA VAL A 133 3.46 5.13 -12.24
C VAL A 133 4.73 5.32 -11.44
N LYS A 134 5.28 4.22 -10.94
CA LYS A 134 6.52 4.21 -10.18
C LYS A 134 7.36 2.97 -10.46
N CYS A 135 8.66 3.11 -10.29
CA CYS A 135 9.59 2.01 -10.24
C CYS A 135 9.92 1.76 -8.77
N ARG A 136 9.53 0.58 -8.25
CA ARG A 136 9.71 0.18 -6.85
C ARG A 136 10.84 -0.82 -6.71
N ARG A 137 11.80 -0.54 -5.83
CA ARG A 137 12.78 -1.51 -5.33
C ARG A 137 12.41 -1.89 -3.90
N PRO A 138 11.78 -3.05 -3.67
CA PRO A 138 11.42 -3.50 -2.33
C PRO A 138 12.64 -4.03 -1.59
N ALA A 139 12.63 -3.91 -0.27
CA ALA A 139 13.56 -4.57 0.63
C ALA A 139 12.86 -4.93 1.95
N ARG A 140 13.50 -5.80 2.73
CA ARG A 140 13.07 -6.13 4.10
C ARG A 140 14.27 -6.04 5.02
N VAL A 141 14.06 -5.46 6.18
CA VAL A 141 15.06 -5.33 7.24
C VAL A 141 14.46 -5.71 8.58
N VAL A 142 15.24 -6.37 9.43
CA VAL A 142 14.85 -6.62 10.82
C VAL A 142 15.39 -5.47 11.68
N TRP A 143 14.51 -4.72 12.30
CA TRP A 143 14.85 -3.60 13.17
C TRP A 143 14.13 -3.72 14.52
N GLN A 144 14.88 -3.64 15.61
CA GLN A 144 14.34 -3.81 16.97
C GLN A 144 13.46 -5.07 17.14
N GLY A 145 13.86 -6.17 16.48
CA GLY A 145 13.14 -7.45 16.55
C GLY A 145 11.87 -7.51 15.69
N ARG A 146 11.55 -6.49 14.88
CA ARG A 146 10.43 -6.46 13.94
C ARG A 146 10.92 -6.50 12.50
N GLU A 147 10.22 -7.23 11.64
CA GLU A 147 10.43 -7.14 10.20
C GLU A 147 9.77 -5.86 9.69
N VAL A 148 10.54 -5.03 9.01
CA VAL A 148 10.07 -3.79 8.37
C VAL A 148 10.13 -3.99 6.86
N GLU A 149 9.01 -3.75 6.19
CA GLU A 149 8.99 -3.63 4.74
C GLU A 149 9.51 -2.25 4.34
N VAL A 150 10.44 -2.24 3.40
CA VAL A 150 11.09 -1.03 2.89
C VAL A 150 10.83 -0.96 1.40
N ALA A 151 10.49 0.21 0.89
CA ALA A 151 10.40 0.43 -0.54
C ALA A 151 11.13 1.71 -0.93
N ILE A 152 12.03 1.60 -1.91
CA ILE A 152 12.60 2.75 -2.60
C ILE A 152 11.81 2.92 -3.90
N ASP A 153 11.08 4.02 -4.00
CA ASP A 153 10.20 4.33 -5.13
C ASP A 153 10.75 5.51 -5.94
N THR A 154 10.92 5.33 -7.23
CA THR A 154 11.07 6.43 -8.19
C THR A 154 9.73 6.66 -8.84
N VAL A 155 9.06 7.77 -8.50
CA VAL A 155 7.70 8.09 -8.93
C VAL A 155 7.74 9.07 -10.09
N THR A 156 7.10 8.72 -11.21
CA THR A 156 7.04 9.58 -12.39
C THR A 156 6.39 10.93 -12.04
N GLY A 157 7.11 12.02 -12.29
CA GLY A 157 6.66 13.38 -12.01
C GLY A 157 6.84 13.87 -10.57
N LEU A 158 7.39 13.05 -9.64
CA LEU A 158 7.63 13.46 -8.25
C LEU A 158 9.07 13.26 -7.78
N GLY A 159 9.81 12.27 -8.35
CA GLY A 159 11.15 11.92 -7.90
C GLY A 159 11.19 10.71 -6.97
N ASP A 160 12.20 10.65 -6.10
CA ASP A 160 12.52 9.48 -5.31
C ASP A 160 11.97 9.57 -3.88
N PHE A 161 11.53 8.43 -3.36
CA PHE A 161 10.95 8.30 -2.02
C PHE A 161 11.41 7.02 -1.35
N LEU A 162 11.45 7.04 -0.03
CA LEU A 162 11.55 5.87 0.84
C LEU A 162 10.21 5.68 1.54
N GLU A 163 9.65 4.47 1.51
CA GLU A 163 8.52 4.05 2.34
C GLU A 163 9.01 2.99 3.31
N LEU A 164 8.64 3.12 4.58
CA LEU A 164 8.86 2.16 5.66
C LEU A 164 7.49 1.73 6.18
N GLU A 165 7.24 0.41 6.28
CA GLU A 165 5.93 -0.12 6.60
C GLU A 165 6.00 -1.31 7.55
N ILE A 166 5.07 -1.36 8.50
CA ILE A 166 4.80 -2.51 9.36
C ILE A 166 3.29 -2.76 9.36
N VAL A 167 2.89 -4.01 9.14
CA VAL A 167 1.50 -4.46 9.36
C VAL A 167 1.33 -4.80 10.83
N ALA A 168 0.33 -4.23 11.49
CA ALA A 168 0.13 -4.32 12.93
C ALA A 168 -1.35 -4.47 13.30
N SER A 169 -1.64 -5.06 14.46
CA SER A 169 -2.96 -4.98 15.11
C SER A 169 -3.17 -3.57 15.69
N ALA A 170 -4.39 -3.24 16.10
CA ALA A 170 -4.70 -1.92 16.66
C ALA A 170 -3.82 -1.57 17.89
N GLU A 171 -3.55 -2.56 18.75
CA GLU A 171 -2.72 -2.40 19.97
C GLU A 171 -1.23 -2.23 19.64
N GLU A 172 -0.80 -2.73 18.48
CA GLU A 172 0.59 -2.69 18.04
C GLU A 172 0.93 -1.44 17.20
N ILE A 173 -0.05 -0.60 16.85
CA ILE A 173 0.19 0.64 16.09
C ILE A 173 1.23 1.54 16.78
N PRO A 174 1.15 1.87 18.08
CA PRO A 174 2.13 2.75 18.72
C PRO A 174 3.55 2.18 18.72
N PRO A 175 3.81 0.91 19.09
CA PRO A 175 5.16 0.35 19.02
C PRO A 175 5.67 0.17 17.59
N ALA A 176 4.80 -0.12 16.61
CA ALA A 176 5.18 -0.17 15.19
C ALA A 176 5.65 1.21 14.70
N LEU A 177 4.89 2.26 15.00
CA LEU A 177 5.27 3.63 14.66
C LEU A 177 6.61 4.04 15.28
N SER A 178 6.83 3.73 16.57
CA SER A 178 8.10 4.01 17.25
C SER A 178 9.28 3.29 16.58
N CYS A 179 9.09 2.03 16.19
CA CYS A 179 10.06 1.24 15.45
C CYS A 179 10.42 1.90 14.09
N LEU A 180 9.41 2.30 13.31
CA LEU A 180 9.60 2.98 12.02
C LEU A 180 10.31 4.32 12.17
N GLN A 181 9.98 5.12 13.18
CA GLN A 181 10.65 6.40 13.47
C GLN A 181 12.12 6.19 13.84
N SER A 182 12.40 5.17 14.64
CA SER A 182 13.78 4.80 15.00
C SER A 182 14.60 4.37 13.78
N LEU A 183 14.03 3.54 12.90
CA LEU A 183 14.70 3.14 11.65
C LEU A 183 14.90 4.34 10.72
N ALA A 184 13.90 5.20 10.59
CA ALA A 184 14.02 6.41 9.77
C ALA A 184 15.16 7.34 10.24
N ALA A 185 15.33 7.48 11.56
CA ALA A 185 16.45 8.23 12.14
C ALA A 185 17.80 7.59 11.83
N GLU A 186 17.91 6.25 11.94
CA GLU A 186 19.13 5.49 11.57
C GLU A 186 19.47 5.65 10.08
N LEU A 187 18.46 5.69 9.22
CA LEU A 187 18.63 5.90 7.77
C LEU A 187 18.90 7.37 7.40
N GLY A 188 18.87 8.29 8.37
CA GLY A 188 19.10 9.71 8.16
C GLY A 188 17.98 10.41 7.40
N CYS A 189 16.74 9.90 7.51
CA CYS A 189 15.57 10.50 6.87
C CYS A 189 15.23 11.86 7.44
N GLY A 190 14.76 12.77 6.58
CA GLY A 190 14.20 14.06 6.96
C GLY A 190 12.76 13.94 7.51
N PRO A 191 11.97 15.02 7.48
CA PRO A 191 10.57 14.97 7.88
C PRO A 191 9.74 14.08 6.96
N PRO A 192 8.77 13.31 7.49
CA PRO A 192 7.93 12.43 6.68
C PRO A 192 6.94 13.23 5.82
N GLU A 193 6.71 12.75 4.59
CA GLU A 193 5.67 13.23 3.69
C GLU A 193 4.35 12.46 3.96
N ARG A 194 3.31 13.19 4.32
CA ARG A 194 2.01 12.59 4.68
C ARG A 194 1.06 12.42 3.50
N ARG A 195 1.24 13.19 2.43
CA ARG A 195 0.40 13.07 1.23
C ARG A 195 0.70 11.76 0.51
N SER A 196 -0.31 11.15 -0.09
CA SER A 196 -0.12 10.06 -1.05
C SER A 196 0.54 10.57 -2.34
N TYR A 197 1.09 9.67 -3.15
CA TYR A 197 1.61 10.04 -4.47
C TYR A 197 0.51 10.65 -5.35
N LEU A 198 -0.73 10.14 -5.25
CA LEU A 198 -1.88 10.72 -5.94
C LEU A 198 -2.13 12.17 -5.53
N GLU A 199 -2.19 12.46 -4.22
CA GLU A 199 -2.39 13.81 -3.69
C GLU A 199 -1.28 14.77 -4.16
N MET A 200 -0.02 14.32 -4.16
CA MET A 200 1.11 15.13 -4.64
C MET A 200 1.04 15.42 -6.14
N LEU A 201 0.70 14.41 -6.96
CA LEU A 201 0.56 14.59 -8.42
C LEU A 201 -0.61 15.50 -8.77
N LEU A 202 -1.74 15.38 -8.07
CA LEU A 202 -2.89 16.26 -8.27
C LEU A 202 -2.58 17.71 -7.87
N ALA A 203 -1.85 17.91 -6.77
CA ALA A 203 -1.42 19.24 -6.33
C ALA A 203 -0.42 19.89 -7.33
N ALA A 204 0.50 19.11 -7.89
CA ALA A 204 1.47 19.62 -8.89
C ALA A 204 0.83 20.03 -10.22
N ARG A 205 -0.43 19.67 -10.46
CA ARG A 205 -1.19 20.00 -11.69
C ARG A 205 -2.07 21.25 -11.59
N GLN A 206 -2.40 21.69 -10.38
CA GLN A 206 -3.17 22.92 -10.21
C GLN A 206 -2.21 24.08 -10.50
N PRO A 207 -2.36 24.84 -11.62
CA PRO A 207 -1.65 26.09 -11.77
C PRO A 207 -2.13 27.02 -10.66
N GLU A 208 -1.21 27.76 -10.05
CA GLU A 208 -1.50 28.84 -9.12
C GLU A 208 -2.45 29.87 -9.73
#